data_dd91f68cc94399aec23c718f771ea031
#
_entry.id   dd91f68cc94399aec23c718f771ea031
#
_cell.length_a   1.000
_cell.length_b   1.000
_cell.length_c   1.000
_cell.angle_alpha   90.00
_cell.angle_beta   90.00
_cell.angle_gamma   90.00
#
_symmetry.space_group_name_H-M   'P 1'
#
loop_
_entity.id
_entity.type
_entity.pdbx_description
1 polymer ?
#
loop_
_entity_poly.entity_id
_entity_poly.type
_entity_poly.pdbx_seq_one_letter_code
_entity_poly.pdbx_strand_id
1 'polypeptide(L)'
;MIDLEQQLAELVIETCQHPQGTIARQSGLTSLIRLINQSQKLWKDNSPYYEDALQQTWLYFCRNLCEATTAKSAYDSDRSNVITWMNAYLKYRLQDMYIENHQQQLKSGLAEREDIDDAVINQVV
;
A
#
# COMPACT_ATOMS: atom_id res chain seq x y z
N MET A 1 -14.55 22.87 15.79
CA MET A 1 -13.30 22.15 15.48
C MET A 1 -13.61 21.07 14.42
N ILE A 2 -12.86 21.06 13.35
CA ILE A 2 -13.05 20.10 12.25
C ILE A 2 -12.44 18.77 12.66
N ASP A 3 -13.15 17.66 12.47
CA ASP A 3 -12.58 16.35 12.74
C ASP A 3 -11.54 15.97 11.67
N LEU A 4 -10.79 14.92 11.94
CA LEU A 4 -9.70 14.47 11.06
C LEU A 4 -10.21 14.13 9.67
N GLU A 5 -11.33 13.43 9.59
CA GLU A 5 -11.89 12.98 8.33
C GLU A 5 -12.25 14.15 7.43
N GLN A 6 -12.89 15.17 7.99
CA GLN A 6 -13.24 16.39 7.27
C GLN A 6 -12.00 17.17 6.88
N GLN A 7 -11.03 17.26 7.77
CA GLN A 7 -9.76 17.93 7.52
C GLN A 7 -9.02 17.30 6.34
N LEU A 8 -8.97 15.97 6.31
CA LEU A 8 -8.36 15.23 5.21
C LEU A 8 -9.13 15.45 3.89
N ALA A 9 -10.46 15.40 3.95
CA ALA A 9 -11.29 15.59 2.77
C ALA A 9 -11.06 16.96 2.13
N GLU A 10 -11.03 18.02 2.94
CA GLU A 10 -10.78 19.37 2.46
C GLU A 10 -9.39 19.49 1.85
N LEU A 11 -8.39 18.91 2.50
CA LEU A 11 -7.01 18.98 2.02
C LEU A 11 -6.83 18.19 0.72
N VAL A 12 -7.53 17.07 0.54
CA VAL A 12 -7.53 16.32 -0.72
C VAL A 12 -8.08 17.19 -1.85
N ILE A 13 -9.22 17.84 -1.62
CA ILE A 13 -9.85 18.69 -2.62
C ILE A 13 -8.90 19.82 -3.02
N GLU A 14 -8.32 20.49 -2.05
CA GLU A 14 -7.38 21.57 -2.30
C GLU A 14 -6.15 21.11 -3.07
N THR A 15 -5.56 20.00 -2.64
CA THR A 15 -4.36 19.44 -3.28
C THR A 15 -4.63 19.12 -4.74
N CYS A 16 -5.78 18.53 -5.03
CA CYS A 16 -6.11 18.09 -6.38
C CYS A 16 -6.53 19.23 -7.30
N GLN A 17 -6.72 20.44 -6.78
CA GLN A 17 -6.94 21.64 -7.61
C GLN A 17 -5.66 22.09 -8.32
N HIS A 18 -4.51 21.70 -7.81
CA HIS A 18 -3.23 22.09 -8.39
C HIS A 18 -2.75 21.05 -9.41
N PRO A 19 -2.20 21.49 -10.54
CA PRO A 19 -1.73 20.55 -11.57
C PRO A 19 -0.57 19.68 -11.06
N GLN A 20 -0.50 18.49 -11.62
CA GLN A 20 0.58 17.57 -11.35
C GLN A 20 1.93 18.21 -11.71
N GLY A 21 2.94 17.99 -10.89
CA GLY A 21 4.27 18.54 -11.10
C GLY A 21 4.49 19.93 -10.54
N THR A 22 3.47 20.57 -9.97
CA THR A 22 3.63 21.89 -9.36
C THR A 22 4.06 21.78 -7.91
N ILE A 23 4.70 22.85 -7.42
CA ILE A 23 5.10 22.94 -6.01
C ILE A 23 3.88 22.89 -5.10
N ALA A 24 2.79 23.54 -5.49
CA ALA A 24 1.56 23.54 -4.70
C ALA A 24 0.97 22.13 -4.55
N ARG A 25 0.99 21.34 -5.62
CA ARG A 25 0.54 19.95 -5.57
C ARG A 25 1.42 19.13 -4.63
N GLN A 26 2.74 19.27 -4.74
CA GLN A 26 3.72 18.59 -3.91
C GLN A 26 3.54 18.93 -2.43
N SER A 27 3.33 20.21 -2.14
CA SER A 27 3.11 20.69 -0.79
C SER A 27 1.84 20.10 -0.18
N GLY A 28 0.77 20.03 -0.95
CA GLY A 28 -0.47 19.41 -0.52
C GLY A 28 -0.31 17.93 -0.20
N LEU A 29 0.37 17.20 -1.08
CA LEU A 29 0.67 15.78 -0.84
C LEU A 29 1.48 15.58 0.42
N THR A 30 2.51 16.41 0.64
CA THR A 30 3.34 16.33 1.84
C THR A 30 2.53 16.58 3.10
N SER A 31 1.63 17.56 3.08
CA SER A 31 0.75 17.85 4.21
C SER A 31 -0.20 16.68 4.51
N LEU A 32 -0.75 16.08 3.47
CA LEU A 32 -1.61 14.89 3.62
C LEU A 32 -0.85 13.73 4.23
N ILE A 33 0.35 13.45 3.72
CA ILE A 33 1.20 12.36 4.24
C ILE A 33 1.48 12.58 5.72
N ARG A 34 1.85 13.79 6.10
CA ARG A 34 2.14 14.13 7.48
C ARG A 34 0.92 13.94 8.38
N LEU A 35 -0.22 14.42 7.94
CA LEU A 35 -1.46 14.32 8.71
C LEU A 35 -1.91 12.87 8.87
N ILE A 36 -1.84 12.09 7.80
CA ILE A 36 -2.18 10.67 7.83
C ILE A 36 -1.25 9.89 8.76
N ASN A 37 0.06 10.16 8.69
CA ASN A 37 1.02 9.52 9.58
C ASN A 37 0.77 9.87 11.05
N GLN A 38 0.48 11.13 11.33
CA GLN A 38 0.19 11.58 12.69
C GLN A 38 -1.09 10.95 13.25
N SER A 39 -2.03 10.61 12.39
CA SER A 39 -3.30 10.03 12.80
C SER A 39 -3.16 8.64 13.41
N GLN A 40 -2.13 7.90 13.06
CA GLN A 40 -1.91 6.52 13.46
C GLN A 40 -3.03 5.57 13.00
N LYS A 41 -3.76 5.91 11.95
CA LYS A 41 -4.91 5.14 11.48
C LYS A 41 -4.61 4.20 10.32
N LEU A 42 -3.41 4.25 9.76
CA LEU A 42 -3.02 3.26 8.76
C LEU A 42 -2.85 1.90 9.43
N TRP A 43 -3.24 0.86 8.70
CA TRP A 43 -3.13 -0.52 9.17
C TRP A 43 -1.68 -0.82 9.53
N LYS A 44 -1.49 -1.56 10.61
CA LYS A 44 -0.18 -2.01 11.08
C LYS A 44 -0.17 -3.52 11.19
N ASP A 45 0.97 -4.12 10.89
CA ASP A 45 1.14 -5.55 10.83
C ASP A 45 2.58 -5.87 11.23
N ASN A 46 2.81 -7.06 11.76
CA ASN A 46 4.15 -7.54 12.11
C ASN A 46 4.79 -8.35 10.99
N SER A 47 4.19 -8.34 9.82
CA SER A 47 4.70 -9.05 8.65
C SER A 47 6.09 -8.52 8.26
N PRO A 48 7.02 -9.40 7.84
CA PRO A 48 8.33 -8.95 7.37
C PRO A 48 8.28 -8.10 6.10
N TYR A 49 7.15 -8.09 5.38
CA TYR A 49 6.99 -7.27 4.16
C TYR A 49 6.23 -5.97 4.42
N TYR A 50 5.90 -5.67 5.66
CA TYR A 50 5.04 -4.53 5.97
C TYR A 50 5.63 -3.22 5.46
N GLU A 51 6.92 -2.99 5.69
CA GLU A 51 7.57 -1.75 5.27
C GLU A 51 7.56 -1.59 3.75
N ASP A 52 7.79 -2.66 3.01
CA ASP A 52 7.71 -2.62 1.55
C ASP A 52 6.29 -2.34 1.08
N ALA A 53 5.31 -2.99 1.68
CA ALA A 53 3.90 -2.78 1.35
C ALA A 53 3.48 -1.34 1.66
N LEU A 54 3.96 -0.80 2.78
CA LEU A 54 3.67 0.58 3.17
C LEU A 54 4.27 1.57 2.18
N GLN A 55 5.51 1.37 1.76
CA GLN A 55 6.13 2.21 0.74
C GLN A 55 5.35 2.18 -0.56
N GLN A 56 4.94 1.01 -1.00
CA GLN A 56 4.13 0.87 -2.21
C GLN A 56 2.78 1.55 -2.07
N THR A 57 2.20 1.52 -0.88
CA THR A 57 0.94 2.21 -0.59
C THR A 57 1.10 3.73 -0.71
N TRP A 58 2.22 4.29 -0.23
CA TRP A 58 2.48 5.71 -0.40
C TRP A 58 2.69 6.10 -1.85
N LEU A 59 3.37 5.26 -2.63
CA LEU A 59 3.51 5.49 -4.07
C LEU A 59 2.16 5.45 -4.76
N TYR A 60 1.33 4.48 -4.41
CA TYR A 60 -0.02 4.35 -4.94
C TYR A 60 -0.85 5.58 -4.62
N PHE A 61 -0.77 6.06 -3.38
CA PHE A 61 -1.44 7.28 -2.92
C PHE A 61 -1.02 8.47 -3.78
N CYS A 62 0.28 8.70 -3.92
CA CYS A 62 0.77 9.87 -4.67
C CYS A 62 0.40 9.82 -6.15
N ARG A 63 0.32 8.62 -6.72
CA ARG A 63 0.05 8.45 -8.15
C ARG A 63 -1.43 8.45 -8.49
N ASN A 64 -2.29 8.11 -7.55
CA ASN A 64 -3.69 7.85 -7.86
C ASN A 64 -4.69 8.65 -7.03
N LEU A 65 -4.23 9.57 -6.20
CA LEU A 65 -5.13 10.38 -5.37
C LEU A 65 -6.01 11.29 -6.23
N CYS A 66 -5.42 12.01 -7.13
CA CYS A 66 -6.10 13.01 -7.93
C CYS A 66 -6.39 12.54 -9.36
N GLU A 67 -5.48 11.77 -9.93
CA GLU A 67 -5.61 11.19 -11.27
C GLU A 67 -5.30 9.70 -11.20
N ALA A 68 -5.92 8.92 -12.05
CA ALA A 68 -5.63 7.49 -12.17
C ALA A 68 -4.39 7.29 -13.05
N THR A 69 -3.21 7.29 -12.43
CA THR A 69 -1.95 7.13 -13.17
C THR A 69 -1.57 5.65 -13.31
N THR A 70 -1.72 4.87 -12.26
CA THR A 70 -1.38 3.44 -12.27
C THR A 70 -2.56 2.53 -11.95
N ALA A 71 -3.64 3.07 -11.41
CA ALA A 71 -4.87 2.34 -11.09
C ALA A 71 -5.92 2.55 -12.17
N LYS A 72 -7.00 1.78 -12.10
CA LYS A 72 -8.13 1.92 -13.03
C LYS A 72 -8.90 3.21 -12.81
N SER A 73 -8.94 3.68 -11.55
CA SER A 73 -9.63 4.92 -11.19
C SER A 73 -8.88 5.61 -10.07
N ALA A 74 -9.02 6.92 -10.01
CA ALA A 74 -8.47 7.72 -8.92
C ALA A 74 -9.27 7.50 -7.65
N TYR A 75 -8.74 8.00 -6.53
CA TYR A 75 -9.47 8.00 -5.27
C TYR A 75 -10.83 8.70 -5.45
N ASP A 76 -11.86 8.09 -4.90
CA ASP A 76 -13.23 8.59 -4.98
C ASP A 76 -13.77 8.80 -3.57
N SER A 77 -13.93 10.07 -3.19
CA SER A 77 -14.40 10.43 -1.86
C SER A 77 -15.84 10.02 -1.58
N ASP A 78 -16.62 9.73 -2.61
CA ASP A 78 -17.98 9.24 -2.44
C ASP A 78 -18.02 7.79 -1.98
N ARG A 79 -16.95 7.05 -2.19
CA ARG A 79 -16.88 5.62 -1.83
C ARG A 79 -16.33 5.39 -0.43
N SER A 80 -15.32 6.17 -0.04
CA SER A 80 -14.69 6.01 1.28
C SER A 80 -13.84 7.22 1.60
N ASN A 81 -13.42 7.36 2.86
CA ASN A 81 -12.42 8.35 3.19
C ASN A 81 -11.03 7.88 2.70
N VAL A 82 -10.09 8.80 2.67
CA VAL A 82 -8.78 8.54 2.08
C VAL A 82 -8.00 7.46 2.86
N ILE A 83 -8.13 7.42 4.16
CA ILE A 83 -7.44 6.41 4.99
C ILE A 83 -8.01 5.02 4.72
N THR A 84 -9.32 4.90 4.62
CA THR A 84 -9.96 3.63 4.28
C THR A 84 -9.51 3.13 2.90
N TRP A 85 -9.43 4.03 1.94
CA TRP A 85 -8.95 3.72 0.60
C TRP A 85 -7.50 3.22 0.64
N MET A 86 -6.64 3.91 1.38
CA MET A 86 -5.24 3.50 1.52
C MET A 86 -5.10 2.16 2.24
N ASN A 87 -5.86 1.96 3.30
CA ASN A 87 -5.81 0.71 4.06
C ASN A 87 -6.27 -0.48 3.23
N ALA A 88 -7.25 -0.29 2.36
CA ALA A 88 -7.67 -1.35 1.44
C ALA A 88 -6.52 -1.78 0.53
N TYR A 89 -5.79 -0.82 -0.04
CA TYR A 89 -4.64 -1.13 -0.88
C TYR A 89 -3.50 -1.77 -0.07
N LEU A 90 -3.20 -1.23 1.11
CA LEU A 90 -2.15 -1.76 1.98
C LEU A 90 -2.39 -3.22 2.34
N LYS A 91 -3.62 -3.54 2.74
CA LYS A 91 -3.98 -4.92 3.08
C LYS A 91 -3.90 -5.83 1.86
N TYR A 92 -4.32 -5.35 0.71
CA TYR A 92 -4.21 -6.09 -0.54
C TYR A 92 -2.75 -6.39 -0.87
N ARG A 93 -1.87 -5.39 -0.75
CA ARG A 93 -0.44 -5.59 -1.03
C ARG A 93 0.22 -6.54 -0.05
N LEU A 94 -0.15 -6.46 1.22
CA LEU A 94 0.36 -7.39 2.23
C LEU A 94 -0.03 -8.84 1.90
N GLN A 95 -1.29 -9.04 1.53
CA GLN A 95 -1.78 -10.36 1.14
C GLN A 95 -1.07 -10.87 -0.11
N ASP A 96 -0.91 -10.00 -1.09
CA ASP A 96 -0.24 -10.34 -2.35
C ASP A 96 1.22 -10.71 -2.12
N MET A 97 1.93 -9.95 -1.32
CA MET A 97 3.33 -10.25 -0.96
C MET A 97 3.47 -11.52 -0.15
N TYR A 98 2.52 -11.78 0.74
CA TYR A 98 2.49 -13.03 1.50
C TYR A 98 2.36 -14.23 0.56
N ILE A 99 1.45 -14.15 -0.41
CA ILE A 99 1.24 -15.21 -1.39
C ILE A 99 2.49 -15.43 -2.23
N GLU A 100 3.08 -14.36 -2.75
CA GLU A 100 4.31 -14.43 -3.55
C GLU A 100 5.45 -15.07 -2.76
N ASN A 101 5.65 -14.64 -1.52
CA ASN A 101 6.71 -15.16 -0.67
C ASN A 101 6.48 -16.64 -0.34
N HIS A 102 5.24 -17.00 -0.07
CA HIS A 102 4.89 -18.39 0.21
C HIS A 102 5.14 -19.29 -1.00
N GLN A 103 4.78 -18.82 -2.19
CA GLN A 103 5.05 -19.57 -3.43
C GLN A 103 6.54 -19.74 -3.67
N GLN A 104 7.33 -18.71 -3.43
CA GLN A 104 8.78 -18.79 -3.57
C GLN A 104 9.39 -19.79 -2.59
N GLN A 105 8.92 -19.78 -1.36
CA GLN A 105 9.37 -20.73 -0.35
C GLN A 105 9.04 -22.18 -0.74
N LEU A 106 7.86 -22.40 -1.28
CA LEU A 106 7.47 -23.71 -1.76
C LEU A 106 8.36 -24.18 -2.90
N LYS A 107 8.66 -23.31 -3.85
CA LYS A 107 9.55 -23.61 -4.97
C LYS A 107 10.95 -23.91 -4.49
N SER A 108 11.47 -23.12 -3.58
CA SER A 108 12.78 -23.35 -2.97
C SER A 108 12.83 -24.66 -2.21
N GLY A 109 11.79 -24.95 -1.45
CA GLY A 109 11.67 -26.20 -0.72
C GLY A 109 11.63 -27.42 -1.63
N LEU A 110 10.94 -27.32 -2.75
CA LEU A 110 10.90 -28.40 -3.73
C LEU A 110 12.25 -28.59 -4.39
N ALA A 111 12.92 -27.51 -4.75
CA ALA A 111 14.25 -27.57 -5.33
C ALA A 111 15.26 -28.16 -4.36
N GLU A 112 15.21 -27.77 -3.11
CA GLU A 112 16.07 -28.32 -2.08
C GLU A 112 15.81 -29.81 -1.87
N ARG A 113 14.55 -30.23 -1.91
CA ARG A 113 14.21 -31.62 -1.81
C ARG A 113 14.79 -32.44 -2.95
N GLU A 114 14.71 -31.92 -4.16
CA GLU A 114 15.27 -32.57 -5.32
C GLU A 114 16.79 -32.67 -5.21
N ASP A 115 17.45 -31.63 -4.75
CA ASP A 115 18.89 -31.58 -4.58
C ASP A 115 19.36 -32.53 -3.46
N ILE A 116 18.70 -32.53 -2.34
CA ILE A 116 19.02 -33.37 -1.25
C ILE A 116 18.78 -34.77 -1.67
N ASP A 117 17.87 -35.01 -2.44
CA ASP A 117 17.15 -36.07 -2.35
C ASP A 117 16.77 -36.81 -3.52
N ASP A 118 17.41 -36.71 -4.29
CA ASP A 118 17.57 -38.08 -4.63
C ASP A 118 18.03 -38.87 -3.41
N ALA A 119 18.47 -38.20 -2.39
CA ALA A 119 18.89 -38.90 -1.19
C ALA A 119 17.83 -38.98 -0.10
N VAL A 120 17.09 -37.91 0.13
CA VAL A 120 16.27 -37.86 1.32
C VAL A 120 14.80 -37.83 1.01
N ILE A 121 14.51 -37.73 -0.18
CA ILE A 121 13.22 -37.52 -0.69
C ILE A 121 12.18 -38.42 -0.23
N ASN A 122 12.51 -39.64 -0.23
CA ASN A 122 11.57 -40.66 0.17
C ASN A 122 11.22 -40.58 1.64
N GLN A 123 11.97 -39.79 2.39
CA GLN A 123 11.66 -39.50 3.77
C GLN A 123 10.65 -38.41 3.92
N VAL A 124 10.51 -37.57 2.90
CA VAL A 124 9.61 -36.44 2.91
C VAL A 124 8.28 -36.78 2.30
N VAL A 125 8.28 -37.72 1.44
CA VAL A 125 7.05 -38.15 0.77
C VAL A 125 6.22 -39.07 1.67
#